data_eec0c2923fecfb71f51da651398f80ad
#
_entry.id   eec0c2923fecfb71f51da651398f80ad
#
_cell.length_a   1.000
_cell.length_b   1.000
_cell.length_c   1.000
_cell.angle_alpha   90.00
_cell.angle_beta   90.00
_cell.angle_gamma   90.00
#
_symmetry.space_group_name_H-M   'P 1'
#
loop_
_entity.id
_entity.type
_entity.pdbx_description
1 polymer ?
#
loop_
_entity_poly.entity_id
_entity_poly.type
_entity_poly.pdbx_seq_one_letter_code
_entity_poly.pdbx_strand_id
1 'polypeptide(L)'
;MVQTVFEDKEHPYELDVKRAILDHPELFGDLGETRVISEKSINEFHVIADLLIFSKNKGVIGIEIKTEHDSTQRLNKQLRAYESLCTEVWVFTHDSLYESVSKVLERNNHPSVGIYTYSSYKGEIFFGKMKQSSI
;
A
#
# COMPACT_ATOMS: atom_id res chain seq x y z
N MET A 1 -23.87 -3.56 11.55
CA MET A 1 -23.37 -3.40 10.77
C MET A 1 -22.44 -2.52 10.67
N VAL A 2 -21.91 -2.36 10.25
CA VAL A 2 -21.08 -1.70 10.25
C VAL A 2 -20.89 -0.68 9.57
N GLN A 3 -20.77 0.12 9.54
CA GLN A 3 -20.59 0.93 9.07
C GLN A 3 -20.09 1.66 8.93
N THR A 4 -20.07 2.15 8.92
CA THR A 4 -19.69 2.93 8.72
C THR A 4 -18.55 3.69 8.68
N VAL A 5 -17.55 3.29 8.67
CA VAL A 5 -16.31 3.88 8.32
C VAL A 5 -16.31 4.52 6.96
N PHE A 6 -17.34 4.30 6.20
CA PHE A 6 -17.44 4.79 4.82
C PHE A 6 -18.43 5.93 4.71
N GLU A 7 -18.40 6.84 5.67
CA GLU A 7 -19.27 7.98 5.61
C GLU A 7 -19.00 8.84 4.39
N ASP A 8 -17.72 9.01 4.04
CA ASP A 8 -17.35 9.72 2.82
C ASP A 8 -16.80 8.73 1.83
N LYS A 9 -17.72 8.11 1.09
CA LYS A 9 -17.34 7.02 0.19
C LYS A 9 -16.63 7.49 -1.06
N GLU A 10 -16.68 8.79 -1.36
CA GLU A 10 -15.98 9.32 -2.52
C GLU A 10 -14.57 9.72 -2.21
N HIS A 11 -14.23 9.84 -0.91
CA HIS A 11 -12.90 10.23 -0.48
C HIS A 11 -12.44 9.30 0.63
N PRO A 12 -12.18 8.04 0.32
CA PRO A 12 -11.87 7.05 1.34
C PRO A 12 -10.57 7.37 2.07
N TYR A 13 -10.55 7.03 3.34
CA TYR A 13 -9.37 7.17 4.17
C TYR A 13 -8.61 5.85 4.21
N GLU A 14 -7.46 5.88 4.87
CA GLU A 14 -6.55 4.75 4.90
C GLU A 14 -7.22 3.44 5.33
N LEU A 15 -8.08 3.49 6.35
CA LEU A 15 -8.75 2.29 6.85
C LEU A 15 -9.61 1.64 5.76
N ASP A 16 -10.30 2.46 4.98
CA ASP A 16 -11.15 1.97 3.91
C ASP A 16 -10.31 1.24 2.85
N VAL A 17 -9.16 1.83 2.52
CA VAL A 17 -8.26 1.25 1.53
C VAL A 17 -7.68 -0.06 2.06
N LYS A 18 -7.28 -0.10 3.33
CA LYS A 18 -6.77 -1.32 3.95
C LYS A 18 -7.77 -2.46 3.83
N ARG A 19 -9.03 -2.17 4.15
CA ARG A 19 -10.08 -3.19 4.07
C ARG A 19 -10.27 -3.69 2.66
N ALA A 20 -10.25 -2.77 1.69
CA ALA A 20 -10.40 -3.16 0.29
C ALA A 20 -9.23 -4.04 -0.15
N ILE A 21 -8.01 -3.72 0.27
CA ILE A 21 -6.83 -4.53 -0.06
C ILE A 21 -6.97 -5.93 0.53
N LEU A 22 -7.37 -6.02 1.80
CA LEU A 22 -7.47 -7.31 2.48
C LEU A 22 -8.61 -8.16 1.95
N ASP A 23 -9.63 -7.54 1.34
CA ASP A 23 -10.71 -8.26 0.70
C ASP A 23 -10.30 -8.84 -0.65
N HIS A 24 -9.13 -8.45 -1.17
CA HIS A 24 -8.68 -8.86 -2.51
C HIS A 24 -7.24 -9.37 -2.48
N PRO A 25 -6.98 -10.48 -1.77
CA PRO A 25 -5.61 -11.01 -1.70
C PRO A 25 -5.07 -11.43 -3.06
N GLU A 26 -5.94 -11.69 -4.02
CA GLU A 26 -5.52 -12.05 -5.38
C GLU A 26 -4.70 -10.94 -6.05
N LEU A 27 -4.75 -9.71 -5.53
CA LEU A 27 -3.91 -8.62 -6.06
C LEU A 27 -2.43 -8.97 -6.01
N PHE A 28 -2.04 -9.86 -5.12
CA PHE A 28 -0.63 -10.21 -4.91
C PHE A 28 -0.28 -11.61 -5.42
N GLY A 29 -1.22 -12.30 -6.04
CA GLY A 29 -1.02 -13.66 -6.50
C GLY A 29 -1.38 -14.67 -5.42
N ASP A 30 -0.79 -15.87 -5.51
CA ASP A 30 -1.09 -16.94 -4.55
C ASP A 30 -0.21 -16.79 -3.32
N LEU A 31 -0.81 -16.33 -2.24
CA LEU A 31 -0.09 -16.04 -1.01
C LEU A 31 0.05 -17.25 -0.07
N GLY A 32 -0.79 -18.27 -0.24
CA GLY A 32 -0.87 -19.34 0.74
C GLY A 32 -1.43 -18.81 2.04
N GLU A 33 -1.02 -19.43 3.14
CA GLU A 33 -1.41 -18.95 4.46
C GLU A 33 -0.82 -17.58 4.72
N THR A 34 -1.58 -16.70 5.35
CA THR A 34 -1.14 -15.34 5.63
C THR A 34 -1.40 -14.92 7.06
N ARG A 35 -0.58 -13.99 7.52
CA ARG A 35 -0.85 -13.20 8.72
C ARG A 35 -0.69 -11.75 8.35
N VAL A 36 -1.53 -10.91 8.92
CA VAL A 36 -1.56 -9.50 8.59
C VAL A 36 -1.31 -8.69 9.86
N ILE A 37 -0.41 -7.71 9.75
CA ILE A 37 -0.16 -6.78 10.83
C ILE A 37 -0.37 -5.38 10.27
N SER A 38 -1.18 -4.59 10.97
CA SER A 38 -1.45 -3.20 10.60
C SER A 38 -0.65 -2.29 11.53
N GLU A 39 -0.07 -1.24 10.95
CA GLU A 39 0.62 -0.19 11.69
C GLU A 39 1.77 -0.72 12.55
N LYS A 40 2.66 -1.45 11.90
CA LYS A 40 3.83 -2.00 12.57
C LYS A 40 4.97 -0.99 12.55
N SER A 41 5.51 -0.68 13.73
CA SER A 41 6.66 0.20 13.84
C SER A 41 7.92 -0.50 13.32
N ILE A 42 8.67 0.23 12.49
CA ILE A 42 10.00 -0.20 12.05
C ILE A 42 10.97 0.73 12.77
N ASN A 43 11.40 0.31 13.97
CA ASN A 43 12.03 1.20 14.94
C ASN A 43 13.30 1.88 14.43
N GLU A 44 14.11 1.15 13.68
CA GLU A 44 15.39 1.68 13.21
C GLU A 44 15.20 2.88 12.28
N PHE A 45 14.05 2.96 11.62
CA PHE A 45 13.78 4.02 10.65
C PHE A 45 12.80 5.06 11.16
N HIS A 46 12.23 4.84 12.35
CA HIS A 46 11.17 5.71 12.89
C HIS A 46 10.00 5.82 11.91
N VAL A 47 9.65 4.69 11.30
CA VAL A 47 8.56 4.60 10.33
C VAL A 47 7.56 3.57 10.83
N ILE A 48 6.28 3.86 10.62
CA ILE A 48 5.22 2.91 10.91
C ILE A 48 4.71 2.37 9.57
N ALA A 49 4.86 1.07 9.38
CA ALA A 49 4.35 0.42 8.18
C ALA A 49 2.82 0.35 8.25
N ASP A 50 2.15 0.78 7.19
CA ASP A 50 0.71 0.77 7.16
C ASP A 50 0.17 -0.66 7.23
N LEU A 51 0.77 -1.57 6.46
CA LEU A 51 0.27 -2.92 6.38
C LEU A 51 1.41 -3.86 6.00
N LEU A 52 1.54 -4.95 6.73
CA LEU A 52 2.46 -6.04 6.39
C LEU A 52 1.66 -7.32 6.27
N ILE A 53 1.90 -8.05 5.19
CA ILE A 53 1.29 -9.35 4.97
C ILE A 53 2.41 -10.39 4.98
N PHE A 54 2.37 -11.29 5.95
CA PHE A 54 3.31 -12.40 6.02
C PHE A 54 2.71 -13.56 5.26
N SER A 55 3.31 -13.89 4.14
CA SER A 55 2.80 -14.88 3.20
C SER A 55 3.68 -16.10 3.20
N LYS A 56 3.06 -17.28 3.30
CA LYS A 56 3.81 -18.53 3.26
C LYS A 56 4.55 -18.66 1.93
N ASN A 57 3.93 -18.24 0.84
CA ASN A 57 4.51 -18.43 -0.48
C ASN A 57 5.42 -17.30 -0.92
N LYS A 58 5.23 -16.09 -0.37
CA LYS A 58 5.93 -14.91 -0.91
C LYS A 58 6.77 -14.14 0.10
N GLY A 59 6.78 -14.58 1.35
CA GLY A 59 7.55 -13.88 2.37
C GLY A 59 6.78 -12.69 2.93
N VAL A 60 7.46 -11.56 3.09
CA VAL A 60 6.85 -10.39 3.72
C VAL A 60 6.52 -9.36 2.64
N ILE A 61 5.24 -9.04 2.54
CA ILE A 61 4.76 -8.03 1.60
C ILE A 61 4.45 -6.77 2.40
N GLY A 62 5.13 -5.69 2.05
CA GLY A 62 4.90 -4.40 2.69
C GLY A 62 4.05 -3.51 1.80
N ILE A 63 3.12 -2.81 2.40
CA ILE A 63 2.17 -1.98 1.67
C ILE A 63 2.12 -0.61 2.33
N GLU A 64 2.49 0.40 1.57
CA GLU A 64 2.35 1.79 1.97
C GLU A 64 1.13 2.37 1.26
N ILE A 65 0.25 3.02 2.01
CA ILE A 65 -0.99 3.57 1.46
C ILE A 65 -0.89 5.09 1.42
N LYS A 66 -1.15 5.67 0.24
CA LYS A 66 -1.20 7.11 0.06
C LYS A 66 -2.58 7.49 -0.44
N THR A 67 -3.40 8.03 0.45
CA THR A 67 -4.74 8.51 0.09
C THR A 67 -4.62 9.91 -0.48
N GLU A 68 -5.73 10.42 -1.03
CA GLU A 68 -5.74 11.78 -1.56
C GLU A 68 -5.55 12.84 -0.47
N HIS A 69 -5.61 12.44 0.80
CA HIS A 69 -5.37 13.34 1.93
C HIS A 69 -3.91 13.39 2.34
N ASP A 70 -3.04 12.61 1.71
CA ASP A 70 -1.64 12.48 2.09
C ASP A 70 -0.73 13.30 1.19
N SER A 71 0.55 13.31 1.55
CA SER A 71 1.59 13.85 0.68
C SER A 71 2.67 12.79 0.50
N THR A 72 3.54 13.00 -0.49
CA THR A 72 4.62 12.06 -0.78
C THR A 72 5.96 12.48 -0.19
N GLN A 73 5.96 13.49 0.68
CA GLN A 73 7.22 14.02 1.21
C GLN A 73 8.03 13.01 1.98
N ARG A 74 7.38 12.08 2.68
CA ARG A 74 8.08 11.08 3.48
C ARG A 74 8.21 9.74 2.78
N LEU A 75 7.70 9.64 1.56
CA LEU A 75 7.60 8.34 0.89
C LEU A 75 8.96 7.68 0.70
N ASN A 76 9.98 8.43 0.31
CA ASN A 76 11.30 7.86 0.14
C ASN A 76 11.80 7.19 1.42
N LYS A 77 11.68 7.89 2.53
CA LYS A 77 12.10 7.35 3.82
C LYS A 77 11.28 6.11 4.20
N GLN A 78 9.98 6.19 3.96
CA GLN A 78 9.10 5.06 4.27
C GLN A 78 9.48 3.84 3.46
N LEU A 79 9.73 4.02 2.16
CA LEU A 79 10.07 2.89 1.30
C LEU A 79 11.41 2.25 1.69
N ARG A 80 12.39 3.06 2.10
CA ARG A 80 13.66 2.48 2.57
C ARG A 80 13.44 1.58 3.77
N ALA A 81 12.55 1.97 4.66
CA ALA A 81 12.23 1.15 5.83
C ALA A 81 11.58 -0.17 5.40
N TYR A 82 10.60 -0.11 4.48
CA TYR A 82 9.96 -1.32 3.97
C TYR A 82 10.97 -2.23 3.29
N GLU A 83 11.84 -1.65 2.47
CA GLU A 83 12.81 -2.43 1.69
C GLU A 83 13.79 -3.18 2.59
N SER A 84 14.04 -2.67 3.79
CA SER A 84 14.94 -3.36 4.72
C SER A 84 14.31 -4.60 5.34
N LEU A 85 12.99 -4.71 5.30
CA LEU A 85 12.26 -5.75 6.00
C LEU A 85 11.54 -6.71 5.06
N CYS A 86 11.10 -6.22 3.91
CA CYS A 86 10.13 -6.93 3.08
C CYS A 86 10.78 -7.55 1.85
N THR A 87 10.21 -8.67 1.41
CA THR A 87 10.62 -9.29 0.14
C THR A 87 9.93 -8.64 -1.04
N GLU A 88 8.78 -8.00 -0.79
CA GLU A 88 7.99 -7.37 -1.85
C GLU A 88 7.37 -6.10 -1.26
N VAL A 89 7.45 -4.99 -1.99
CA VAL A 89 6.94 -3.71 -1.50
C VAL A 89 6.03 -3.11 -2.55
N TRP A 90 4.89 -2.61 -2.09
CA TRP A 90 3.90 -1.96 -2.94
C TRP A 90 3.48 -0.62 -2.34
N VAL A 91 3.22 0.35 -3.21
CA VAL A 91 2.52 1.57 -2.83
C VAL A 91 1.12 1.49 -3.43
N PHE A 92 0.12 1.64 -2.58
CA PHE A 92 -1.27 1.78 -3.01
C PHE A 92 -1.62 3.25 -2.89
N THR A 93 -1.80 3.92 -4.01
CA THR A 93 -1.98 5.36 -4.01
C THR A 93 -3.25 5.77 -4.73
N HIS A 94 -3.92 6.78 -4.19
CA HIS A 94 -5.03 7.38 -4.91
C HIS A 94 -4.56 7.87 -6.27
N ASP A 95 -5.44 7.83 -7.26
CA ASP A 95 -5.11 8.25 -8.63
C ASP A 95 -4.45 9.62 -8.67
N SER A 96 -4.93 10.55 -7.83
CA SER A 96 -4.46 11.93 -7.85
C SER A 96 -3.00 12.07 -7.45
N LEU A 97 -2.42 11.08 -6.77
CA LEU A 97 -1.03 11.13 -6.32
C LEU A 97 -0.12 10.25 -7.14
N TYR A 98 -0.65 9.58 -8.16
CA TYR A 98 0.16 8.61 -8.91
C TYR A 98 1.45 9.22 -9.45
N GLU A 99 1.36 10.39 -10.07
CA GLU A 99 2.56 10.99 -10.66
C GLU A 99 3.58 11.36 -9.60
N SER A 100 3.12 11.88 -8.46
CA SER A 100 4.03 12.20 -7.36
C SER A 100 4.72 10.96 -6.83
N VAL A 101 3.97 9.87 -6.66
CA VAL A 101 4.53 8.60 -6.21
C VAL A 101 5.55 8.08 -7.23
N SER A 102 5.17 8.08 -8.50
CA SER A 102 6.05 7.60 -9.56
C SER A 102 7.36 8.36 -9.59
N LYS A 103 7.30 9.68 -9.43
CA LYS A 103 8.51 10.50 -9.42
C LYS A 103 9.41 10.17 -8.23
N VAL A 104 8.84 9.92 -7.06
CA VAL A 104 9.63 9.55 -5.90
C VAL A 104 10.37 8.24 -6.17
N LEU A 105 9.68 7.26 -6.74
CA LEU A 105 10.31 5.98 -7.04
C LEU A 105 11.47 6.14 -8.03
N GLU A 106 11.29 6.97 -9.06
CA GLU A 106 12.35 7.20 -10.04
C GLU A 106 13.52 7.97 -9.46
N ARG A 107 13.23 9.08 -8.79
CA ARG A 107 14.29 9.97 -8.29
C ARG A 107 15.13 9.33 -7.21
N ASN A 108 14.55 8.47 -6.41
CA ASN A 108 15.19 7.90 -5.25
C ASN A 108 15.56 6.42 -5.44
N ASN A 109 15.45 5.95 -6.66
CA ASN A 109 15.94 4.62 -7.05
C ASN A 109 15.26 3.50 -6.27
N HIS A 110 13.96 3.36 -6.47
CA HIS A 110 13.18 2.25 -5.93
C HIS A 110 12.61 1.40 -7.07
N PRO A 111 13.46 0.75 -7.87
CA PRO A 111 12.97 0.08 -9.09
C PRO A 111 12.13 -1.15 -8.83
N SER A 112 12.25 -1.76 -7.66
CA SER A 112 11.53 -2.99 -7.36
C SER A 112 10.18 -2.76 -6.71
N VAL A 113 9.85 -1.51 -6.33
CA VAL A 113 8.59 -1.21 -5.68
C VAL A 113 7.48 -1.16 -6.71
N GLY A 114 6.38 -1.87 -6.44
CA GLY A 114 5.23 -1.86 -7.32
C GLY A 114 4.24 -0.77 -6.95
N ILE A 115 3.36 -0.45 -7.88
CA ILE A 115 2.35 0.58 -7.67
C ILE A 115 0.99 0.07 -8.11
N TYR A 116 0.02 0.16 -7.21
CA TYR A 116 -1.39 0.08 -7.52
C TYR A 116 -2.00 1.46 -7.30
N THR A 117 -2.80 1.92 -8.25
CA THR A 117 -3.63 3.09 -8.00
C THR A 117 -5.01 2.63 -7.56
N TYR A 118 -5.74 3.53 -6.94
CA TYR A 118 -7.13 3.26 -6.63
C TYR A 118 -7.96 4.51 -6.84
N SER A 119 -9.23 4.28 -7.10
CA SER A 119 -10.24 5.32 -7.13
C SER A 119 -11.48 4.75 -6.48
N SER A 120 -12.43 5.60 -6.16
CA SER A 120 -13.67 5.13 -5.58
C SER A 120 -14.84 5.60 -6.45
N TYR A 121 -15.87 4.77 -6.50
CA TYR A 121 -17.06 5.08 -7.25
C TYR A 121 -18.24 4.40 -6.56
N LYS A 122 -19.23 5.21 -6.20
CA LYS A 122 -20.45 4.73 -5.52
C LYS A 122 -20.13 3.85 -4.31
N GLY A 123 -19.13 4.26 -3.54
CA GLY A 123 -18.78 3.57 -2.30
C GLY A 123 -17.87 2.38 -2.46
N GLU A 124 -17.46 2.05 -3.68
CA GLU A 124 -16.55 0.94 -3.92
C GLU A 124 -15.19 1.45 -4.35
N ILE A 125 -14.17 0.72 -3.96
CA ILE A 125 -12.78 1.05 -4.30
C ILE A 125 -12.33 0.11 -5.40
N PHE A 126 -11.76 0.69 -6.46
CA PHE A 126 -11.26 -0.04 -7.63
C PHE A 126 -9.77 0.15 -7.74
N PHE A 127 -9.06 -0.93 -8.03
CA PHE A 127 -7.60 -0.91 -8.12
C PHE A 127 -7.14 -1.09 -9.55
N GLY A 128 -6.05 -0.38 -9.90
CA GLY A 128 -5.39 -0.57 -11.18
C GLY A 128 -3.90 -0.76 -10.97
N LYS A 129 -3.34 -1.84 -11.50
CA LYS A 129 -1.91 -2.09 -11.37
C LYS A 129 -1.16 -1.25 -12.39
N MET A 130 -0.31 -0.36 -11.91
CA MET A 130 0.48 0.54 -12.75
C MET A 130 1.91 0.06 -12.92
N LYS A 131 2.45 -0.66 -11.94
CA LYS A 131 3.82 -1.13 -11.98
C LYS A 131 3.92 -2.39 -11.13
N GLN A 132 4.54 -3.42 -11.66
CA GLN A 132 4.75 -4.68 -10.94
C GLN A 132 5.88 -4.53 -9.94
N SER A 133 5.68 -5.03 -8.71
CA SER A 133 6.78 -5.17 -7.77
C SER A 133 7.68 -6.30 -8.26
N SER A 134 8.97 -6.11 -8.15
CA SER A 134 9.93 -7.17 -8.48
C SER A 134 10.75 -7.52 -7.25
N ILE A 135 11.14 -8.78 -7.17
CA ILE A 135 11.87 -9.29 -6.01
C ILE A 135 13.33 -9.40 -6.32
#